data_c6bfb962cfce150f8b909685a846a46f
#
_entry.id   c6bfb962cfce150f8b909685a846a46f
#
_cell.length_a   1.000
_cell.length_b   1.000
_cell.length_c   1.000
_cell.angle_alpha   90.00
_cell.angle_beta   90.00
_cell.angle_gamma   90.00
#
_symmetry.space_group_name_H-M   'P 1'
#
loop_
_entity.id
_entity.type
_entity.pdbx_description
1 polymer ?
#
loop_
_entity_poly.entity_id
_entity_poly.type
_entity_poly.pdbx_seq_one_letter_code
_entity_poly.pdbx_strand_id
1 'polypeptide(L)'
;MSVAEVRAALLAREEIALVDLREEDPYAHGHPLWAANLSLSKLELEAWTRIPRRDTTIVLYGEALGEDLAPRGARVLAALGYTRVHLLDGGLDAWRAAGGELFIDVNVPSKSFGEYVEAERHTPSLSAPEVQALIEARADVVIVDARRFDEYQTMSIPTATSVPGAELVLRVRELAPDPATRVIVNCAGRTRSIIGTQSLVNAGLPNPVAALRNGTIGWLLAGQTLDHGAAKRFPDAISDAHREAARRSAREVAAKAGVPRIAAAEVEALAEGGRRTVYRLDVRTPEEYAAGHLPGFASAPGGQLVQETDHHAPVRGARIVLADDDGVRADMSASWLAQMGWEVRVVEPVAAEARSALGAWRAEVPEAAPIERIAPATLAAWRAEAGVDADTDADAAVAVIDVTASANYVKRHVPGAWYAVRAQLRAALATIPAARRYVLTCNTSQLAAFAAVDLRALLPAEVGVFVLEGGTLAWIDAGLPVEAGETRLATPRTDRYRRPYEGTDNAAAAMQAYLDWEFGLVEQLGRDGTHHFKVI
;
A
#
# COMPACT_ATOMS: atom_id res chain seq x y z
N MET A 1 -24.05 10.53 6.04
CA MET A 1 -24.36 9.29 6.79
C MET A 1 -23.86 9.44 8.23
N SER A 2 -24.66 9.05 9.19
CA SER A 2 -24.27 9.01 10.60
C SER A 2 -23.26 7.89 10.88
N VAL A 3 -22.51 8.03 11.98
CA VAL A 3 -21.60 6.97 12.47
C VAL A 3 -22.35 5.64 12.71
N ALA A 4 -23.58 5.72 13.23
CA ALA A 4 -24.39 4.52 13.49
C ALA A 4 -24.75 3.76 12.20
N GLU A 5 -25.10 4.47 11.13
CA GLU A 5 -25.37 3.85 9.81
C GLU A 5 -24.13 3.22 9.20
N VAL A 6 -22.97 3.89 9.29
CA VAL A 6 -21.70 3.33 8.79
C VAL A 6 -21.33 2.06 9.56
N ARG A 7 -21.38 2.09 10.91
CA ARG A 7 -21.10 0.92 11.73
C ARG A 7 -22.08 -0.23 11.47
N ALA A 8 -23.38 0.07 11.29
CA ALA A 8 -24.38 -0.93 10.94
C ALA A 8 -24.07 -1.62 9.60
N ALA A 9 -23.69 -0.86 8.57
CA ALA A 9 -23.29 -1.40 7.27
C ALA A 9 -22.04 -2.30 7.36
N LEU A 10 -21.02 -1.89 8.13
CA LEU A 10 -19.83 -2.70 8.38
C LEU A 10 -20.17 -4.01 9.10
N LEU A 11 -21.00 -3.96 10.14
CA LEU A 11 -21.46 -5.15 10.89
C LEU A 11 -22.32 -6.08 10.03
N ALA A 12 -23.18 -5.54 9.18
CA ALA A 12 -24.00 -6.31 8.24
C ALA A 12 -23.21 -6.84 7.03
N ARG A 13 -21.94 -6.45 6.87
CA ARG A 13 -21.09 -6.73 5.68
C ARG A 13 -21.73 -6.22 4.38
N GLU A 14 -22.44 -5.10 4.47
CA GLU A 14 -22.90 -4.40 3.29
C GLU A 14 -21.74 -3.81 2.51
N GLU A 15 -21.94 -3.55 1.22
CA GLU A 15 -20.90 -2.96 0.39
C GLU A 15 -20.77 -1.47 0.67
N ILE A 16 -19.65 -1.10 1.29
CA ILE A 16 -19.34 0.27 1.70
C ILE A 16 -17.84 0.54 1.60
N ALA A 17 -17.47 1.72 1.11
CA ALA A 17 -16.13 2.28 1.18
C ALA A 17 -16.12 3.46 2.16
N LEU A 18 -15.50 3.31 3.31
CA LEU A 18 -15.22 4.42 4.23
C LEU A 18 -13.86 5.00 3.84
N VAL A 19 -13.83 6.24 3.38
CA VAL A 19 -12.66 6.86 2.75
C VAL A 19 -12.18 8.04 3.57
N ASP A 20 -10.91 7.98 3.96
CA ASP A 20 -10.17 9.08 4.55
C ASP A 20 -9.45 9.87 3.46
N LEU A 21 -9.80 11.15 3.32
CA LEU A 21 -9.26 12.05 2.30
C LEU A 21 -7.98 12.78 2.74
N ARG A 22 -7.55 12.60 3.99
CA ARG A 22 -6.32 13.18 4.50
C ARG A 22 -5.10 12.54 3.82
N GLU A 23 -3.96 13.22 3.91
CA GLU A 23 -2.69 12.61 3.53
C GLU A 23 -2.32 11.47 4.49
N GLU A 24 -1.35 10.62 4.09
CA GLU A 24 -1.02 9.39 4.84
C GLU A 24 -0.57 9.67 6.28
N ASP A 25 0.19 10.74 6.52
CA ASP A 25 0.67 11.04 7.87
C ASP A 25 -0.48 11.35 8.84
N PRO A 26 -1.39 12.32 8.61
CA PRO A 26 -2.53 12.52 9.51
C PRO A 26 -3.50 11.33 9.54
N TYR A 27 -3.63 10.55 8.47
CA TYR A 27 -4.39 9.29 8.50
C TYR A 27 -3.79 8.33 9.52
N ALA A 28 -2.48 8.12 9.47
CA ALA A 28 -1.77 7.20 10.37
C ALA A 28 -1.83 7.60 11.86
N HIS A 29 -2.22 8.85 12.18
CA HIS A 29 -2.38 9.31 13.57
C HIS A 29 -3.77 9.02 14.15
N GLY A 30 -4.71 8.49 13.37
CA GLY A 30 -6.00 8.04 13.88
C GLY A 30 -7.08 7.90 12.81
N HIS A 31 -7.58 6.68 12.62
CA HIS A 31 -8.65 6.37 11.67
C HIS A 31 -9.46 5.15 12.11
N PRO A 32 -10.73 4.98 11.69
CA PRO A 32 -11.50 3.75 11.88
C PRO A 32 -10.82 2.54 11.25
N LEU A 33 -11.00 1.34 11.82
CA LEU A 33 -10.37 0.08 11.37
C LEU A 33 -10.46 -0.13 9.84
N TRP A 34 -11.62 0.14 9.26
CA TRP A 34 -11.90 -0.12 7.85
C TRP A 34 -11.88 1.13 6.97
N ALA A 35 -11.36 2.24 7.48
CA ALA A 35 -11.14 3.41 6.65
C ALA A 35 -9.97 3.18 5.70
N ALA A 36 -10.20 3.38 4.41
CA ALA A 36 -9.16 3.34 3.40
C ALA A 36 -8.62 4.76 3.15
N ASN A 37 -7.30 4.92 3.16
CA ASN A 37 -6.69 6.19 2.80
C ASN A 37 -6.69 6.36 1.28
N LEU A 38 -7.55 7.26 0.77
CA LEU A 38 -7.52 7.78 -0.59
C LEU A 38 -7.41 9.30 -0.51
N SER A 39 -6.19 9.79 -0.39
CA SER A 39 -5.98 11.23 -0.16
C SER A 39 -6.60 12.06 -1.29
N LEU A 40 -7.17 13.23 -0.92
CA LEU A 40 -7.74 14.15 -1.89
C LEU A 40 -6.73 14.55 -2.96
N SER A 41 -5.44 14.57 -2.62
CA SER A 41 -4.36 14.87 -3.57
C SER A 41 -4.26 13.86 -4.73
N LYS A 42 -4.65 12.61 -4.50
CA LYS A 42 -4.48 11.51 -5.48
C LYS A 42 -5.80 10.86 -5.90
N LEU A 43 -6.94 11.42 -5.46
CA LEU A 43 -8.24 10.77 -5.57
C LEU A 43 -8.59 10.37 -7.01
N GLU A 44 -8.33 11.22 -8.01
CA GLU A 44 -8.57 10.90 -9.42
C GLU A 44 -7.65 9.79 -9.94
N LEU A 45 -6.42 9.70 -9.42
CA LEU A 45 -5.46 8.68 -9.84
C LEU A 45 -5.81 7.28 -9.32
N GLU A 46 -6.54 7.19 -8.22
CA GLU A 46 -6.75 5.95 -7.47
C GLU A 46 -8.20 5.45 -7.52
N ALA A 47 -9.19 6.34 -7.59
CA ALA A 47 -10.58 6.01 -7.36
C ALA A 47 -11.11 4.92 -8.31
N TRP A 48 -10.82 5.00 -9.61
CA TRP A 48 -11.34 4.04 -10.58
C TRP A 48 -10.85 2.61 -10.36
N THR A 49 -9.64 2.46 -9.92
CA THR A 49 -9.04 1.15 -9.64
C THR A 49 -9.47 0.61 -8.28
N ARG A 50 -9.46 1.48 -7.27
CA ARG A 50 -9.71 1.07 -5.87
C ARG A 50 -11.20 0.94 -5.55
N ILE A 51 -12.07 1.72 -6.21
CA ILE A 51 -13.53 1.64 -6.09
C ILE A 51 -14.13 1.45 -7.49
N PRO A 52 -14.04 0.25 -8.08
CA PRO A 52 -14.33 0.05 -9.50
C PRO A 52 -15.82 0.23 -9.88
N ARG A 53 -16.77 0.04 -8.95
CA ARG A 53 -18.20 0.27 -9.20
C ARG A 53 -18.60 1.71 -8.88
N ARG A 54 -19.26 2.37 -9.83
CA ARG A 54 -19.68 3.78 -9.72
C ARG A 54 -20.88 3.98 -8.79
N ASP A 55 -21.64 2.95 -8.49
CA ASP A 55 -22.78 2.96 -7.58
C ASP A 55 -22.46 2.35 -6.19
N THR A 56 -21.18 2.15 -5.86
CA THR A 56 -20.73 1.79 -4.51
C THR A 56 -21.10 2.90 -3.53
N THR A 57 -21.59 2.53 -2.35
CA THR A 57 -21.78 3.48 -1.25
C THR A 57 -20.40 3.92 -0.73
N ILE A 58 -20.09 5.21 -0.89
CA ILE A 58 -18.84 5.81 -0.43
C ILE A 58 -19.16 6.81 0.68
N VAL A 59 -18.45 6.75 1.77
CA VAL A 59 -18.56 7.70 2.90
C VAL A 59 -17.23 8.39 3.08
N LEU A 60 -17.22 9.70 2.95
CA LEU A 60 -16.01 10.54 2.97
C LEU A 60 -15.89 11.29 4.30
N TYR A 61 -14.67 11.41 4.77
CA TYR A 61 -14.29 12.32 5.84
C TYR A 61 -12.84 12.79 5.67
N GLY A 62 -12.45 13.82 6.38
CA GLY A 62 -11.08 14.30 6.46
C GLY A 62 -11.03 15.81 6.60
N GLU A 63 -10.05 16.28 7.38
CA GLU A 63 -9.76 17.69 7.59
C GLU A 63 -8.25 17.94 7.42
N ALA A 64 -7.89 19.05 6.80
CA ALA A 64 -6.51 19.51 6.69
C ALA A 64 -6.46 21.03 6.79
N LEU A 65 -5.59 21.55 7.66
CA LEU A 65 -5.38 23.00 7.86
C LEU A 65 -6.70 23.77 8.15
N GLY A 66 -7.63 23.15 8.89
CA GLY A 66 -8.93 23.73 9.22
C GLY A 66 -9.96 23.72 8.08
N GLU A 67 -9.68 23.04 6.96
CA GLU A 67 -10.61 22.84 5.85
C GLU A 67 -11.18 21.42 5.90
N ASP A 68 -12.52 21.27 5.82
CA ASP A 68 -13.19 20.00 5.58
C ASP A 68 -12.96 19.56 4.12
N LEU A 69 -12.27 18.44 3.94
CA LEU A 69 -11.94 17.90 2.62
C LEU A 69 -13.10 17.14 1.97
N ALA A 70 -14.06 16.65 2.76
CA ALA A 70 -15.11 15.77 2.29
C ALA A 70 -16.01 16.40 1.20
N PRO A 71 -16.41 17.68 1.25
CA PRO A 71 -17.16 18.31 0.17
C PRO A 71 -16.37 18.44 -1.14
N ARG A 72 -15.04 18.61 -1.07
CA ARG A 72 -14.18 18.62 -2.27
C ARG A 72 -14.06 17.23 -2.87
N GLY A 73 -13.80 16.21 -2.04
CA GLY A 73 -13.76 14.81 -2.47
C GLY A 73 -15.07 14.36 -3.12
N ALA A 74 -16.22 14.76 -2.55
CA ALA A 74 -17.52 14.44 -3.12
C ALA A 74 -17.71 15.04 -4.54
N ARG A 75 -17.26 16.27 -4.78
CA ARG A 75 -17.29 16.87 -6.13
C ARG A 75 -16.39 16.13 -7.12
N VAL A 76 -15.18 15.74 -6.69
CA VAL A 76 -14.26 14.96 -7.53
C VAL A 76 -14.88 13.61 -7.88
N LEU A 77 -15.40 12.87 -6.91
CA LEU A 77 -16.02 11.57 -7.15
C LEU A 77 -17.26 11.67 -8.02
N ALA A 78 -18.10 12.69 -7.83
CA ALA A 78 -19.26 12.94 -8.69
C ALA A 78 -18.83 13.20 -10.15
N ALA A 79 -17.78 13.99 -10.37
CA ALA A 79 -17.21 14.22 -11.70
C ALA A 79 -16.64 12.93 -12.33
N LEU A 80 -16.16 11.99 -11.51
CA LEU A 80 -15.70 10.66 -11.92
C LEU A 80 -16.83 9.65 -12.15
N GLY A 81 -18.10 10.06 -11.97
CA GLY A 81 -19.28 9.27 -12.23
C GLY A 81 -19.81 8.47 -11.03
N TYR A 82 -19.31 8.68 -9.82
CA TYR A 82 -19.84 8.02 -8.62
C TYR A 82 -21.17 8.64 -8.21
N THR A 83 -22.18 7.79 -7.94
CA THR A 83 -23.56 8.21 -7.74
C THR A 83 -24.06 8.15 -6.29
N ARG A 84 -23.30 7.46 -5.39
CA ARG A 84 -23.71 7.27 -4.00
C ARG A 84 -22.59 7.70 -3.04
N VAL A 85 -22.26 8.99 -3.09
CA VAL A 85 -21.23 9.60 -2.25
C VAL A 85 -21.89 10.35 -1.10
N HIS A 86 -21.49 10.02 0.10
CA HIS A 86 -21.96 10.59 1.36
C HIS A 86 -20.81 11.18 2.15
N LEU A 87 -21.09 12.13 3.03
CA LEU A 87 -20.15 12.64 4.00
C LEU A 87 -20.43 11.96 5.36
N LEU A 88 -19.39 11.68 6.13
CA LEU A 88 -19.54 11.23 7.51
C LEU A 88 -19.98 12.41 8.38
N ASP A 89 -21.18 12.35 8.92
CA ASP A 89 -21.77 13.41 9.73
C ASP A 89 -20.90 13.66 10.99
N GLY A 90 -20.33 14.86 11.11
CA GLY A 90 -19.45 15.26 12.21
C GLY A 90 -18.06 14.61 12.19
N GLY A 91 -17.68 13.92 11.11
CA GLY A 91 -16.33 13.38 10.89
C GLY A 91 -15.81 12.48 12.02
N LEU A 92 -14.49 12.53 12.25
CA LEU A 92 -13.84 11.72 13.30
C LEU A 92 -14.24 12.12 14.72
N ASP A 93 -14.65 13.35 14.96
CA ASP A 93 -15.10 13.77 16.29
C ASP A 93 -16.44 13.11 16.64
N ALA A 94 -17.37 13.03 15.69
CA ALA A 94 -18.60 12.26 15.88
C ALA A 94 -18.32 10.77 16.03
N TRP A 95 -17.32 10.22 15.31
CA TRP A 95 -16.89 8.82 15.46
C TRP A 95 -16.43 8.55 16.89
N ARG A 96 -15.55 9.38 17.46
CA ARG A 96 -15.09 9.29 18.85
C ARG A 96 -16.24 9.44 19.83
N ALA A 97 -17.09 10.44 19.64
CA ALA A 97 -18.23 10.71 20.53
C ALA A 97 -19.24 9.56 20.57
N ALA A 98 -19.36 8.80 19.48
CA ALA A 98 -20.18 7.59 19.39
C ALA A 98 -19.49 6.33 19.98
N GLY A 99 -18.29 6.47 20.58
CA GLY A 99 -17.51 5.35 21.12
C GLY A 99 -16.81 4.50 20.05
N GLY A 100 -16.62 5.03 18.85
CA GLY A 100 -15.86 4.36 17.79
C GLY A 100 -14.36 4.39 18.07
N GLU A 101 -13.68 3.27 17.91
CA GLU A 101 -12.22 3.17 18.04
C GLU A 101 -11.51 3.87 16.89
N LEU A 102 -10.38 4.50 17.20
CA LEU A 102 -9.45 5.05 16.23
C LEU A 102 -8.11 4.34 16.35
N PHE A 103 -7.71 3.71 15.29
CA PHE A 103 -6.44 3.02 15.16
C PHE A 103 -5.38 3.96 14.62
N ILE A 104 -4.13 3.76 15.00
CA ILE A 104 -2.97 4.50 14.47
C ILE A 104 -2.17 3.61 13.51
N ASP A 105 -1.22 4.23 12.77
CA ASP A 105 -0.40 3.57 11.75
C ASP A 105 -1.20 3.25 10.47
N VAL A 106 -0.60 2.53 9.52
CA VAL A 106 -1.20 2.11 8.25
C VAL A 106 -1.29 0.58 8.18
N ASN A 107 -2.12 0.06 7.27
CA ASN A 107 -2.36 -1.38 7.10
C ASN A 107 -2.88 -2.04 8.40
N VAL A 108 -3.65 -1.31 9.17
CA VAL A 108 -4.11 -1.73 10.49
C VAL A 108 -4.97 -2.99 10.46
N PRO A 109 -5.84 -3.23 9.44
CA PRO A 109 -6.60 -4.47 9.38
C PRO A 109 -5.71 -5.72 9.41
N SER A 110 -4.62 -5.72 8.65
CA SER A 110 -3.69 -6.87 8.62
C SER A 110 -2.83 -6.98 9.87
N LYS A 111 -2.39 -5.84 10.44
CA LYS A 111 -1.62 -5.82 11.70
C LYS A 111 -2.44 -6.36 12.84
N SER A 112 -3.65 -5.84 13.01
CA SER A 112 -4.59 -6.32 14.03
C SER A 112 -4.94 -7.81 13.83
N PHE A 113 -5.10 -8.25 12.58
CA PHE A 113 -5.34 -9.65 12.26
C PHE A 113 -4.14 -10.53 12.60
N GLY A 114 -2.90 -10.08 12.34
CA GLY A 114 -1.68 -10.82 12.71
C GLY A 114 -1.59 -11.06 14.22
N GLU A 115 -1.85 -10.04 15.03
CA GLU A 115 -1.90 -10.16 16.48
C GLU A 115 -3.04 -11.09 16.95
N TYR A 116 -4.21 -11.00 16.29
CA TYR A 116 -5.32 -11.90 16.55
C TYR A 116 -4.98 -13.36 16.24
N VAL A 117 -4.26 -13.63 15.12
CA VAL A 117 -3.76 -14.98 14.79
C VAL A 117 -2.79 -15.48 15.86
N GLU A 118 -1.86 -14.65 16.34
CA GLU A 118 -0.92 -15.05 17.39
C GLU A 118 -1.64 -15.37 18.71
N ALA A 119 -2.60 -14.55 19.11
CA ALA A 119 -3.38 -14.75 20.31
C ALA A 119 -4.19 -16.07 20.29
N GLU A 120 -4.73 -16.45 19.12
CA GLU A 120 -5.55 -17.66 18.95
C GLU A 120 -4.74 -18.93 18.69
N ARG A 121 -3.59 -18.81 17.98
CA ARG A 121 -2.82 -19.97 17.49
C ARG A 121 -1.49 -20.17 18.21
N HIS A 122 -1.04 -19.19 19.01
CA HIS A 122 0.24 -19.22 19.70
C HIS A 122 1.39 -19.58 18.74
N THR A 123 1.44 -18.85 17.62
CA THR A 123 2.41 -19.08 16.55
C THR A 123 3.83 -19.22 17.10
N PRO A 124 4.56 -20.31 16.81
CA PRO A 124 5.90 -20.52 17.34
C PRO A 124 6.84 -19.37 17.03
N SER A 125 7.60 -18.89 18.00
CA SER A 125 8.55 -17.79 17.81
C SER A 125 9.84 -17.98 18.60
N LEU A 126 10.94 -17.41 18.11
CA LEU A 126 12.24 -17.32 18.76
C LEU A 126 12.63 -15.85 18.90
N SER A 127 13.28 -15.51 20.00
CA SER A 127 13.83 -14.17 20.22
C SER A 127 15.06 -13.92 19.36
N ALA A 128 15.41 -12.65 19.16
CA ALA A 128 16.61 -12.28 18.43
C ALA A 128 17.91 -12.88 18.99
N PRO A 129 18.15 -12.92 20.33
CA PRO A 129 19.32 -13.61 20.90
C PRO A 129 19.34 -15.12 20.62
N GLU A 130 18.18 -15.81 20.65
CA GLU A 130 18.11 -17.24 20.33
C GLU A 130 18.47 -17.51 18.86
N VAL A 131 17.97 -16.67 17.94
CA VAL A 131 18.31 -16.80 16.50
C VAL A 131 19.76 -16.45 16.24
N GLN A 132 20.32 -15.42 16.90
CA GLN A 132 21.74 -15.08 16.81
C GLN A 132 22.63 -16.26 17.24
N ALA A 133 22.28 -16.90 18.33
CA ALA A 133 23.03 -18.08 18.82
C ALA A 133 23.02 -19.25 17.80
N LEU A 134 21.90 -19.45 17.09
CA LEU A 134 21.81 -20.44 16.00
C LEU A 134 22.74 -20.10 14.84
N ILE A 135 22.79 -18.82 14.45
CA ILE A 135 23.69 -18.35 13.38
C ILE A 135 25.15 -18.55 13.77
N GLU A 136 25.54 -18.14 14.98
CA GLU A 136 26.92 -18.26 15.50
C GLU A 136 27.36 -19.73 15.63
N ALA A 137 26.45 -20.60 16.07
CA ALA A 137 26.69 -22.04 16.16
C ALA A 137 26.73 -22.73 14.79
N ARG A 138 26.43 -22.01 13.70
CA ARG A 138 26.23 -22.60 12.35
C ARG A 138 25.28 -23.80 12.38
N ALA A 139 24.21 -23.65 13.17
CA ALA A 139 23.17 -24.67 13.26
C ALA A 139 22.47 -24.88 11.90
N ASP A 140 21.83 -26.03 11.73
CA ASP A 140 21.03 -26.30 10.54
C ASP A 140 19.72 -25.49 10.56
N VAL A 141 19.80 -24.29 10.03
CA VAL A 141 18.72 -23.29 10.02
C VAL A 141 18.68 -22.53 8.71
N VAL A 142 17.46 -22.31 8.20
CA VAL A 142 17.16 -21.43 7.07
C VAL A 142 16.35 -20.26 7.58
N ILE A 143 16.86 -19.05 7.38
CA ILE A 143 16.15 -17.81 7.71
C ILE A 143 15.56 -17.25 6.42
N VAL A 144 14.26 -17.01 6.40
CA VAL A 144 13.52 -16.45 5.25
C VAL A 144 12.90 -15.11 5.63
N ASP A 145 13.03 -14.12 4.75
CA ASP A 145 12.46 -12.79 4.94
C ASP A 145 11.19 -12.66 4.11
N ALA A 146 10.06 -12.52 4.80
CA ALA A 146 8.72 -12.46 4.20
C ALA A 146 8.35 -11.07 3.65
N ARG A 147 9.25 -10.10 3.73
CA ARG A 147 9.04 -8.74 3.22
C ARG A 147 9.24 -8.67 1.71
N ARG A 148 8.92 -7.49 1.14
CA ARG A 148 9.29 -7.19 -0.25
C ARG A 148 10.81 -7.20 -0.41
N PHE A 149 11.26 -7.44 -1.64
CA PHE A 149 12.69 -7.55 -1.93
C PHE A 149 13.45 -6.23 -1.67
N ASP A 150 12.86 -5.08 -1.96
CA ASP A 150 13.45 -3.77 -1.71
C ASP A 150 13.63 -3.48 -0.21
N GLU A 151 12.70 -3.91 0.64
CA GLU A 151 12.83 -3.84 2.10
C GLU A 151 13.96 -4.75 2.60
N TYR A 152 14.04 -5.98 2.05
CA TYR A 152 15.10 -6.93 2.37
C TYR A 152 16.49 -6.41 1.95
N GLN A 153 16.60 -5.77 0.76
CA GLN A 153 17.85 -5.15 0.31
C GLN A 153 18.27 -3.97 1.20
N THR A 154 17.33 -3.19 1.68
CA THR A 154 17.62 -2.06 2.57
C THR A 154 18.31 -2.52 3.84
N MET A 155 17.77 -3.57 4.45
CA MET A 155 18.35 -4.22 5.65
C MET A 155 17.75 -5.61 5.82
N SER A 156 18.56 -6.58 6.29
CA SER A 156 18.10 -7.96 6.49
C SER A 156 18.84 -8.63 7.65
N ILE A 157 18.24 -9.71 8.18
CA ILE A 157 18.92 -10.57 9.14
C ILE A 157 20.09 -11.26 8.43
N PRO A 158 21.27 -11.37 9.05
CA PRO A 158 22.41 -12.08 8.46
C PRO A 158 22.04 -13.48 8.00
N THR A 159 22.53 -13.88 6.83
CA THR A 159 22.27 -15.17 6.17
C THR A 159 20.86 -15.36 5.59
N ALA A 160 19.90 -14.46 5.84
CA ALA A 160 18.53 -14.59 5.36
C ALA A 160 18.42 -14.66 3.83
N THR A 161 17.37 -15.30 3.37
CA THR A 161 16.95 -15.36 1.95
C THR A 161 15.62 -14.64 1.80
N SER A 162 15.48 -13.77 0.80
CA SER A 162 14.20 -13.11 0.51
C SER A 162 13.19 -14.12 -0.04
N VAL A 163 12.07 -14.28 0.66
CA VAL A 163 10.93 -15.14 0.30
C VAL A 163 9.65 -14.41 0.71
N PRO A 164 9.10 -13.52 -0.13
CA PRO A 164 7.89 -12.78 0.19
C PRO A 164 6.74 -13.68 0.66
N GLY A 165 5.88 -13.17 1.55
CA GLY A 165 4.94 -13.99 2.32
C GLY A 165 4.15 -15.04 1.54
N ALA A 166 3.64 -14.71 0.34
CA ALA A 166 2.89 -15.66 -0.48
C ALA A 166 3.77 -16.76 -1.12
N GLU A 167 5.07 -16.52 -1.26
CA GLU A 167 6.03 -17.48 -1.82
C GLU A 167 6.45 -18.58 -0.83
N LEU A 168 6.21 -18.39 0.48
CA LEU A 168 6.74 -19.25 1.53
C LEU A 168 6.35 -20.71 1.34
N VAL A 169 5.05 -21.02 1.24
CA VAL A 169 4.57 -22.41 1.13
C VAL A 169 5.05 -23.07 -0.16
N LEU A 170 5.19 -22.31 -1.23
CA LEU A 170 5.66 -22.76 -2.53
C LEU A 170 7.18 -23.04 -2.54
N ARG A 171 7.98 -22.18 -1.89
CA ARG A 171 9.44 -22.13 -2.07
C ARG A 171 10.26 -22.74 -0.94
N VAL A 172 9.74 -22.74 0.29
CA VAL A 172 10.55 -23.11 1.48
C VAL A 172 11.04 -24.55 1.43
N ARG A 173 10.27 -25.47 0.81
CA ARG A 173 10.70 -26.89 0.65
C ARG A 173 11.98 -27.04 -0.19
N GLU A 174 12.25 -26.12 -1.13
CA GLU A 174 13.50 -26.12 -1.90
C GLU A 174 14.67 -25.53 -1.09
N LEU A 175 14.40 -24.64 -0.15
CA LEU A 175 15.43 -24.05 0.71
C LEU A 175 15.78 -24.93 1.90
N ALA A 176 14.82 -25.71 2.40
CA ALA A 176 14.95 -26.59 3.57
C ALA A 176 14.39 -28.00 3.23
N PRO A 177 15.05 -28.75 2.32
CA PRO A 177 14.57 -30.07 1.90
C PRO A 177 14.69 -31.15 2.99
N ASP A 178 15.61 -30.99 3.93
CA ASP A 178 15.70 -31.89 5.08
C ASP A 178 14.66 -31.48 6.13
N PRO A 179 13.74 -32.37 6.54
CA PRO A 179 12.76 -32.08 7.58
C PRO A 179 13.35 -31.70 8.94
N ALA A 180 14.62 -31.99 9.21
CA ALA A 180 15.31 -31.59 10.43
C ALA A 180 15.74 -30.10 10.42
N THR A 181 15.93 -29.52 9.23
CA THR A 181 16.33 -28.10 9.07
C THR A 181 15.26 -27.19 9.66
N ARG A 182 15.66 -26.32 10.61
CA ARG A 182 14.74 -25.33 11.18
C ARG A 182 14.51 -24.16 10.21
N VAL A 183 13.27 -23.73 10.08
CA VAL A 183 12.90 -22.57 9.27
C VAL A 183 12.49 -21.42 10.18
N ILE A 184 13.12 -20.25 10.01
CA ILE A 184 12.80 -19.03 10.76
C ILE A 184 12.27 -17.99 9.79
N VAL A 185 11.07 -17.46 10.05
CA VAL A 185 10.43 -16.44 9.22
C VAL A 185 10.64 -15.08 9.85
N ASN A 186 11.26 -14.16 9.11
CA ASN A 186 11.50 -12.78 9.50
C ASN A 186 10.57 -11.80 8.77
N CYS A 187 10.32 -10.65 9.41
CA CYS A 187 9.79 -9.43 8.79
C CYS A 187 10.35 -8.17 9.49
N ALA A 188 9.70 -7.02 9.33
CA ALA A 188 10.15 -5.79 9.99
C ALA A 188 9.78 -5.73 11.48
N GLY A 189 8.51 -6.02 11.82
CA GLY A 189 7.96 -6.06 13.18
C GLY A 189 7.39 -7.46 13.48
N ARG A 190 6.07 -7.59 13.46
CA ARG A 190 5.38 -8.81 13.90
C ARG A 190 4.53 -9.48 12.82
N THR A 191 3.62 -8.75 12.18
CA THR A 191 2.51 -9.26 11.35
C THR A 191 2.95 -10.28 10.29
N ARG A 192 3.87 -9.93 9.39
CA ARG A 192 4.26 -10.80 8.25
C ARG A 192 5.03 -12.04 8.69
N SER A 193 5.81 -11.96 9.78
CA SER A 193 6.48 -13.15 10.34
C SER A 193 5.50 -14.09 11.03
N ILE A 194 4.49 -13.58 11.74
CA ILE A 194 3.42 -14.37 12.35
C ILE A 194 2.61 -15.07 11.24
N ILE A 195 2.07 -14.32 10.29
CA ILE A 195 1.27 -14.85 9.19
C ILE A 195 2.07 -15.84 8.32
N GLY A 196 3.33 -15.52 8.03
CA GLY A 196 4.21 -16.39 7.24
C GLY A 196 4.53 -17.70 7.97
N THR A 197 4.88 -17.64 9.25
CA THR A 197 5.12 -18.84 10.07
C THR A 197 3.85 -19.68 10.18
N GLN A 198 2.71 -19.07 10.49
CA GLN A 198 1.45 -19.78 10.60
C GLN A 198 0.99 -20.35 9.26
N SER A 199 1.35 -19.72 8.11
CA SER A 199 1.14 -20.30 6.78
C SER A 199 1.86 -21.64 6.62
N LEU A 200 3.12 -21.72 7.04
CA LEU A 200 3.91 -22.96 6.98
C LEU A 200 3.36 -24.03 7.95
N VAL A 201 2.95 -23.63 9.16
CA VAL A 201 2.29 -24.53 10.13
C VAL A 201 0.99 -25.08 9.56
N ASN A 202 0.11 -24.22 9.05
CA ASN A 202 -1.18 -24.61 8.49
C ASN A 202 -1.03 -25.53 7.26
N ALA A 203 0.01 -25.28 6.45
CA ALA A 203 0.35 -26.12 5.28
C ALA A 203 1.04 -27.45 5.66
N GLY A 204 1.25 -27.72 6.95
CA GLY A 204 1.86 -28.96 7.42
C GLY A 204 3.31 -29.13 6.93
N LEU A 205 4.10 -28.06 6.92
CA LEU A 205 5.54 -28.18 6.65
C LEU A 205 6.16 -29.09 7.71
N PRO A 206 6.92 -30.16 7.32
CA PRO A 206 7.48 -31.09 8.30
C PRO A 206 8.61 -30.51 9.15
N ASN A 207 9.23 -29.42 8.70
CA ASN A 207 10.32 -28.76 9.36
C ASN A 207 9.86 -28.07 10.66
N PRO A 208 10.69 -27.94 11.70
CA PRO A 208 10.45 -27.02 12.80
C PRO A 208 10.40 -25.58 12.29
N VAL A 209 9.29 -24.88 12.50
CA VAL A 209 9.13 -23.48 12.06
C VAL A 209 8.97 -22.52 13.23
N ALA A 210 9.50 -21.30 13.12
CA ALA A 210 9.31 -20.25 14.10
C ALA A 210 9.38 -18.86 13.45
N ALA A 211 8.61 -17.90 13.97
CA ALA A 211 8.78 -16.49 13.64
C ALA A 211 10.00 -15.93 14.38
N LEU A 212 10.78 -15.05 13.75
CA LEU A 212 11.68 -14.17 14.49
C LEU A 212 10.82 -13.14 15.23
N ARG A 213 10.79 -13.24 16.56
CA ARG A 213 9.96 -12.37 17.41
C ARG A 213 10.38 -10.92 17.22
N ASN A 214 9.41 -10.07 16.89
CA ASN A 214 9.59 -8.64 16.65
C ASN A 214 10.49 -8.29 15.45
N GLY A 215 10.84 -9.26 14.60
CA GLY A 215 11.51 -9.02 13.33
C GLY A 215 12.83 -8.25 13.41
N THR A 216 13.09 -7.39 12.41
CA THR A 216 14.29 -6.52 12.39
C THR A 216 14.28 -5.49 13.53
N ILE A 217 13.12 -5.04 14.00
CA ILE A 217 12.99 -4.18 15.19
C ILE A 217 13.56 -4.90 16.41
N GLY A 218 13.07 -6.11 16.69
CA GLY A 218 13.55 -6.90 17.84
C GLY A 218 15.04 -7.23 17.75
N TRP A 219 15.54 -7.43 16.52
CA TRP A 219 16.95 -7.66 16.25
C TRP A 219 17.81 -6.46 16.65
N LEU A 220 17.43 -5.26 16.22
CA LEU A 220 18.12 -4.01 16.56
C LEU A 220 18.02 -3.67 18.04
N LEU A 221 16.84 -3.84 18.66
CA LEU A 221 16.63 -3.60 20.09
C LEU A 221 17.45 -4.54 20.99
N ALA A 222 17.78 -5.75 20.47
CA ALA A 222 18.69 -6.67 21.13
C ALA A 222 20.19 -6.32 20.93
N GLY A 223 20.49 -5.21 20.25
CA GLY A 223 21.85 -4.75 19.99
C GLY A 223 22.58 -5.52 18.88
N GLN A 224 21.85 -6.24 18.04
CA GLN A 224 22.41 -7.04 16.95
C GLN A 224 22.50 -6.24 15.65
N THR A 225 23.37 -6.67 14.72
CA THR A 225 23.65 -5.96 13.46
C THR A 225 22.87 -6.59 12.32
N LEU A 226 22.36 -5.74 11.42
CA LEU A 226 21.71 -6.13 10.17
C LEU A 226 22.67 -6.08 8.99
N ASP A 227 22.45 -6.91 7.99
CA ASP A 227 23.09 -6.81 6.69
C ASP A 227 22.37 -5.77 5.83
N HIS A 228 23.12 -5.11 4.93
CA HIS A 228 22.61 -4.14 3.96
C HIS A 228 23.01 -4.53 2.54
N GLY A 229 22.12 -4.27 1.56
CA GLY A 229 22.38 -4.58 0.15
C GLY A 229 22.34 -6.08 -0.15
N ALA A 230 21.78 -6.91 0.73
CA ALA A 230 21.65 -8.35 0.48
C ALA A 230 20.80 -8.62 -0.76
N ALA A 231 21.20 -9.62 -1.58
CA ALA A 231 20.55 -9.92 -2.87
C ALA A 231 20.10 -11.38 -3.01
N LYS A 232 20.21 -12.17 -1.94
CA LYS A 232 19.84 -13.59 -1.98
C LYS A 232 18.32 -13.75 -2.06
N ARG A 233 17.85 -14.37 -3.14
CA ARG A 233 16.42 -14.65 -3.39
C ARG A 233 16.16 -16.16 -3.33
N PHE A 234 14.89 -16.53 -3.20
CA PHE A 234 14.42 -17.89 -3.37
C PHE A 234 14.77 -18.43 -4.77
N PRO A 235 14.92 -19.75 -4.94
CA PRO A 235 15.18 -20.34 -6.24
C PRO A 235 13.95 -20.23 -7.16
N ASP A 236 14.18 -19.90 -8.43
CA ASP A 236 13.10 -19.83 -9.44
C ASP A 236 12.55 -21.23 -9.74
N ALA A 237 13.44 -22.22 -9.83
CA ALA A 237 13.06 -23.62 -10.09
C ALA A 237 12.54 -24.30 -8.81
N ILE A 238 11.45 -25.03 -8.97
CA ILE A 238 10.84 -25.86 -7.92
C ILE A 238 10.68 -27.26 -8.49
N SER A 239 11.11 -28.26 -7.75
CA SER A 239 10.91 -29.67 -8.13
C SER A 239 9.42 -30.01 -8.20
N ASP A 240 9.04 -30.92 -9.12
CA ASP A 240 7.64 -31.32 -9.28
C ASP A 240 7.06 -31.90 -7.98
N ALA A 241 7.88 -32.67 -7.23
CA ALA A 241 7.47 -33.25 -5.96
C ALA A 241 7.13 -32.17 -4.90
N HIS A 242 7.97 -31.14 -4.76
CA HIS A 242 7.72 -30.05 -3.82
C HIS A 242 6.54 -29.18 -4.26
N ARG A 243 6.41 -28.90 -5.55
CA ARG A 243 5.26 -28.17 -6.12
C ARG A 243 3.96 -28.88 -5.82
N GLU A 244 3.91 -30.19 -6.08
CA GLU A 244 2.70 -30.98 -5.86
C GLU A 244 2.35 -31.09 -4.35
N ALA A 245 3.36 -31.24 -3.49
CA ALA A 245 3.16 -31.24 -2.05
C ALA A 245 2.62 -29.89 -1.56
N ALA A 246 3.21 -28.77 -2.03
CA ALA A 246 2.75 -27.43 -1.70
C ALA A 246 1.30 -27.18 -2.17
N ARG A 247 0.96 -27.61 -3.39
CA ARG A 247 -0.38 -27.49 -3.97
C ARG A 247 -1.43 -28.23 -3.15
N ARG A 248 -1.17 -29.50 -2.76
CA ARG A 248 -2.09 -30.26 -1.90
C ARG A 248 -2.31 -29.56 -0.56
N SER A 249 -1.22 -29.17 0.11
CA SER A 249 -1.28 -28.47 1.39
C SER A 249 -2.06 -27.16 1.31
N ALA A 250 -1.75 -26.32 0.32
CA ALA A 250 -2.43 -25.03 0.14
C ALA A 250 -3.94 -25.20 -0.12
N ARG A 251 -4.30 -26.21 -0.93
CA ARG A 251 -5.70 -26.55 -1.23
C ARG A 251 -6.48 -26.97 0.02
N GLU A 252 -5.85 -27.77 0.87
CA GLU A 252 -6.46 -28.17 2.16
C GLU A 252 -6.65 -26.98 3.10
N VAL A 253 -5.67 -26.06 3.16
CA VAL A 253 -5.77 -24.84 3.96
C VAL A 253 -6.90 -23.94 3.45
N ALA A 254 -6.97 -23.70 2.13
CA ALA A 254 -8.05 -22.92 1.53
C ALA A 254 -9.44 -23.54 1.77
N ALA A 255 -9.54 -24.87 1.65
CA ALA A 255 -10.80 -25.59 1.94
C ALA A 255 -11.23 -25.45 3.41
N LYS A 256 -10.29 -25.57 4.38
CA LYS A 256 -10.56 -25.32 5.80
C LYS A 256 -11.02 -23.89 6.07
N ALA A 257 -10.49 -22.91 5.34
CA ALA A 257 -10.92 -21.50 5.42
C ALA A 257 -12.29 -21.26 4.73
N GLY A 258 -12.85 -22.25 4.04
CA GLY A 258 -14.13 -22.15 3.34
C GLY A 258 -14.02 -21.38 2.02
N VAL A 259 -12.87 -21.40 1.36
CA VAL A 259 -12.62 -20.72 0.08
C VAL A 259 -13.16 -21.55 -1.08
N PRO A 260 -14.19 -21.11 -1.81
CA PRO A 260 -14.69 -21.80 -3.00
C PRO A 260 -13.81 -21.51 -4.22
N ARG A 261 -13.90 -22.39 -5.21
CA ARG A 261 -13.28 -22.20 -6.51
C ARG A 261 -14.30 -21.75 -7.55
N ILE A 262 -13.80 -21.11 -8.61
CA ILE A 262 -14.58 -20.59 -9.71
C ILE A 262 -13.85 -20.84 -11.03
N ALA A 263 -14.57 -21.26 -12.07
CA ALA A 263 -14.00 -21.34 -13.41
C ALA A 263 -13.71 -19.95 -13.99
N ALA A 264 -12.65 -19.81 -14.77
CA ALA A 264 -12.28 -18.52 -15.36
C ALA A 264 -13.44 -17.89 -16.17
N ALA A 265 -14.21 -18.70 -16.87
CA ALA A 265 -15.38 -18.23 -17.64
C ALA A 265 -16.52 -17.68 -16.77
N GLU A 266 -16.60 -18.06 -15.50
CA GLU A 266 -17.63 -17.58 -14.56
C GLU A 266 -17.25 -16.26 -13.90
N VAL A 267 -15.97 -15.86 -13.97
CA VAL A 267 -15.47 -14.61 -13.34
C VAL A 267 -16.12 -13.39 -13.98
N GLU A 268 -16.26 -13.35 -15.31
CA GLU A 268 -16.93 -12.27 -16.02
C GLU A 268 -18.41 -12.19 -15.66
N ALA A 269 -19.11 -13.33 -15.65
CA ALA A 269 -20.52 -13.39 -15.25
C ALA A 269 -20.72 -12.90 -13.80
N LEU A 270 -19.76 -13.19 -12.91
CA LEU A 270 -19.78 -12.70 -11.53
C LEU A 270 -19.60 -11.18 -11.45
N ALA A 271 -18.81 -10.60 -12.34
CA ALA A 271 -18.56 -9.16 -12.40
C ALA A 271 -19.72 -8.41 -13.10
N GLU A 272 -20.21 -8.91 -14.24
CA GLU A 272 -21.25 -8.28 -15.04
C GLU A 272 -22.67 -8.39 -14.45
N GLY A 273 -23.00 -9.57 -13.90
CA GLY A 273 -24.31 -9.84 -13.30
C GLY A 273 -24.46 -9.37 -11.86
N GLY A 274 -23.39 -8.83 -11.27
CA GLY A 274 -23.29 -8.56 -9.85
C GLY A 274 -23.74 -7.17 -9.43
N ARG A 275 -24.54 -7.12 -8.37
CA ARG A 275 -24.83 -5.89 -7.62
C ARG A 275 -23.72 -5.57 -6.61
N ARG A 276 -22.55 -6.21 -6.72
CA ARG A 276 -21.41 -6.08 -5.78
C ARG A 276 -20.09 -5.96 -6.53
N THR A 277 -19.19 -5.19 -5.99
CA THR A 277 -17.82 -5.03 -6.47
C THR A 277 -17.10 -6.39 -6.48
N VAL A 278 -16.36 -6.67 -7.55
CA VAL A 278 -15.50 -7.84 -7.71
C VAL A 278 -14.09 -7.36 -8.00
N TYR A 279 -13.18 -7.58 -7.06
CA TYR A 279 -11.75 -7.39 -7.28
C TYR A 279 -11.17 -8.64 -7.92
N ARG A 280 -10.53 -8.49 -9.08
CA ARG A 280 -9.86 -9.57 -9.81
C ARG A 280 -8.36 -9.36 -9.70
N LEU A 281 -7.67 -10.21 -8.95
CA LEU A 281 -6.29 -9.99 -8.55
C LEU A 281 -5.43 -11.23 -8.88
N ASP A 282 -4.31 -10.98 -9.56
CA ASP A 282 -3.25 -11.97 -9.79
C ASP A 282 -2.21 -11.83 -8.68
N VAL A 283 -1.99 -12.90 -7.92
CA VAL A 283 -1.18 -12.88 -6.71
C VAL A 283 0.28 -13.31 -6.91
N ARG A 284 0.68 -13.52 -8.16
CA ARG A 284 2.06 -13.86 -8.54
C ARG A 284 2.99 -12.65 -8.43
N THR A 285 4.27 -12.87 -8.73
CA THR A 285 5.24 -11.76 -8.78
C THR A 285 4.90 -10.79 -9.93
N PRO A 286 5.32 -9.51 -9.86
CA PRO A 286 5.10 -8.55 -10.94
C PRO A 286 5.72 -8.99 -12.27
N GLU A 287 6.84 -9.71 -12.23
CA GLU A 287 7.53 -10.23 -13.40
C GLU A 287 6.73 -11.35 -14.07
N GLU A 288 6.21 -12.29 -13.29
CA GLU A 288 5.32 -13.37 -13.80
C GLU A 288 4.02 -12.81 -14.35
N TYR A 289 3.44 -11.82 -13.68
CA TYR A 289 2.26 -11.11 -14.16
C TYR A 289 2.52 -10.43 -15.52
N ALA A 290 3.63 -9.70 -15.64
CA ALA A 290 3.98 -8.99 -16.88
C ALA A 290 4.27 -9.96 -18.04
N ALA A 291 4.80 -11.15 -17.76
CA ALA A 291 5.05 -12.18 -18.75
C ALA A 291 3.76 -12.81 -19.30
N GLY A 292 2.64 -12.77 -18.54
CA GLY A 292 1.35 -13.23 -19.00
C GLY A 292 0.36 -13.41 -17.85
N HIS A 293 -0.82 -12.78 -17.96
CA HIS A 293 -1.87 -12.82 -16.95
C HIS A 293 -3.28 -12.95 -17.56
N LEU A 294 -4.25 -13.31 -16.75
CA LEU A 294 -5.66 -13.33 -17.16
C LEU A 294 -6.14 -11.93 -17.48
N PRO A 295 -6.82 -11.72 -18.63
CA PRO A 295 -7.39 -10.41 -18.96
C PRO A 295 -8.29 -9.87 -17.84
N GLY A 296 -8.16 -8.58 -17.53
CA GLY A 296 -8.95 -7.91 -16.52
C GLY A 296 -8.53 -8.17 -15.06
N PHE A 297 -7.46 -8.94 -14.81
CA PHE A 297 -6.88 -9.07 -13.48
C PHE A 297 -5.80 -8.01 -13.24
N ALA A 298 -5.79 -7.42 -12.07
CA ALA A 298 -4.74 -6.50 -11.61
C ALA A 298 -3.64 -7.26 -10.87
N SER A 299 -2.40 -6.76 -10.94
CA SER A 299 -1.30 -7.34 -10.18
C SER A 299 -1.39 -6.96 -8.70
N ALA A 300 -1.43 -7.95 -7.84
CA ALA A 300 -1.42 -7.78 -6.39
C ALA A 300 -0.68 -8.96 -5.73
N PRO A 301 0.67 -8.96 -5.67
CA PRO A 301 1.44 -10.05 -5.07
C PRO A 301 0.87 -10.45 -3.71
N GLY A 302 0.59 -11.74 -3.51
CA GLY A 302 -0.29 -12.22 -2.44
C GLY A 302 0.15 -11.81 -1.03
N GLY A 303 1.46 -11.72 -0.77
CA GLY A 303 1.98 -11.23 0.50
C GLY A 303 1.63 -9.76 0.76
N GLN A 304 1.71 -8.92 -0.27
CA GLN A 304 1.32 -7.51 -0.19
C GLN A 304 -0.21 -7.37 -0.14
N LEU A 305 -0.95 -8.15 -0.91
CA LEU A 305 -2.41 -8.14 -0.87
C LEU A 305 -2.95 -8.40 0.54
N VAL A 306 -2.42 -9.39 1.24
CA VAL A 306 -2.81 -9.69 2.63
C VAL A 306 -2.38 -8.58 3.59
N GLN A 307 -1.17 -8.03 3.40
CA GLN A 307 -0.62 -6.96 4.23
C GLN A 307 -1.36 -5.62 4.03
N GLU A 308 -1.71 -5.29 2.80
CA GLU A 308 -2.26 -3.99 2.38
C GLU A 308 -3.68 -4.15 1.82
N THR A 309 -4.51 -4.98 2.47
CA THR A 309 -5.86 -5.31 1.98
C THR A 309 -6.74 -4.07 1.85
N ASP A 310 -6.66 -3.14 2.79
CA ASP A 310 -7.37 -1.86 2.78
C ASP A 310 -6.93 -0.92 1.64
N HIS A 311 -5.71 -1.11 1.12
CA HIS A 311 -5.26 -0.43 -0.09
C HIS A 311 -5.79 -1.10 -1.36
N HIS A 312 -5.66 -2.43 -1.47
CA HIS A 312 -6.06 -3.17 -2.68
C HIS A 312 -7.58 -3.33 -2.84
N ALA A 313 -8.30 -3.42 -1.73
CA ALA A 313 -9.74 -3.68 -1.70
C ALA A 313 -10.44 -2.82 -0.62
N PRO A 314 -10.52 -1.49 -0.80
CA PRO A 314 -11.10 -0.59 0.20
C PRO A 314 -12.63 -0.74 0.38
N VAL A 315 -13.34 -1.40 -0.53
CA VAL A 315 -14.78 -1.61 -0.44
C VAL A 315 -15.08 -2.84 0.40
N ARG A 316 -15.47 -2.64 1.66
CA ARG A 316 -15.93 -3.75 2.52
C ARG A 316 -17.22 -4.35 1.94
N GLY A 317 -17.43 -5.65 2.17
CA GLY A 317 -18.55 -6.36 1.56
C GLY A 317 -18.38 -6.72 0.09
N ALA A 318 -17.32 -6.29 -0.59
CA ALA A 318 -16.97 -6.71 -1.94
C ALA A 318 -16.54 -8.18 -2.00
N ARG A 319 -16.42 -8.70 -3.22
CA ARG A 319 -15.87 -10.02 -3.53
C ARG A 319 -14.45 -9.89 -4.03
N ILE A 320 -13.61 -10.86 -3.68
CA ILE A 320 -12.23 -10.93 -4.18
C ILE A 320 -12.07 -12.25 -4.94
N VAL A 321 -11.56 -12.17 -6.17
CA VAL A 321 -11.24 -13.34 -6.99
C VAL A 321 -9.73 -13.34 -7.24
N LEU A 322 -9.06 -14.40 -6.81
CA LEU A 322 -7.61 -14.55 -6.92
C LEU A 322 -7.24 -15.55 -8.00
N ALA A 323 -6.18 -15.24 -8.73
CA ALA A 323 -5.58 -16.13 -9.74
C ALA A 323 -4.06 -16.28 -9.52
N ASP A 324 -3.55 -17.46 -9.85
CA ASP A 324 -2.14 -17.79 -9.96
C ASP A 324 -1.93 -18.82 -11.08
N ASP A 325 -0.75 -19.44 -11.16
CA ASP A 325 -0.43 -20.51 -12.11
C ASP A 325 0.10 -21.78 -11.43
N ASP A 326 0.30 -21.75 -10.12
CA ASP A 326 0.85 -22.86 -9.35
C ASP A 326 -0.20 -23.55 -8.45
N GLY A 327 -1.33 -22.89 -8.15
CA GLY A 327 -2.37 -23.39 -7.26
C GLY A 327 -1.94 -23.40 -5.77
N VAL A 328 -0.99 -22.52 -5.40
CA VAL A 328 -0.46 -22.41 -4.03
C VAL A 328 -0.65 -20.99 -3.49
N ARG A 329 -0.15 -19.99 -4.22
CA ARG A 329 -0.14 -18.58 -3.79
C ARG A 329 -1.55 -18.03 -3.65
N ALA A 330 -2.44 -18.34 -4.61
CA ALA A 330 -3.83 -17.91 -4.56
C ALA A 330 -4.59 -18.60 -3.42
N ASP A 331 -4.42 -19.91 -3.23
CA ASP A 331 -5.06 -20.66 -2.15
C ASP A 331 -4.63 -20.14 -0.77
N MET A 332 -3.33 -19.94 -0.55
CA MET A 332 -2.81 -19.41 0.72
C MET A 332 -3.26 -18.00 0.99
N SER A 333 -3.17 -17.09 -0.01
CA SER A 333 -3.63 -15.70 0.14
C SER A 333 -5.14 -15.64 0.39
N ALA A 334 -5.93 -16.42 -0.35
CA ALA A 334 -7.38 -16.51 -0.18
C ALA A 334 -7.77 -17.02 1.22
N SER A 335 -7.02 -17.99 1.77
CA SER A 335 -7.28 -18.50 3.11
C SER A 335 -7.18 -17.38 4.17
N TRP A 336 -6.18 -16.51 4.07
CA TRP A 336 -6.00 -15.38 4.97
C TRP A 336 -7.08 -14.32 4.80
N LEU A 337 -7.39 -13.94 3.57
CA LEU A 337 -8.46 -12.97 3.29
C LEU A 337 -9.83 -13.46 3.76
N ALA A 338 -10.13 -14.76 3.59
CA ALA A 338 -11.36 -15.35 4.10
C ALA A 338 -11.42 -15.30 5.64
N GLN A 339 -10.30 -15.53 6.32
CA GLN A 339 -10.18 -15.41 7.77
C GLN A 339 -10.30 -13.94 8.24
N MET A 340 -9.88 -12.97 7.41
CA MET A 340 -10.11 -11.53 7.61
C MET A 340 -11.55 -11.07 7.29
N GLY A 341 -12.46 -12.02 6.99
CA GLY A 341 -13.88 -11.75 6.78
C GLY A 341 -14.26 -11.33 5.36
N TRP A 342 -13.40 -11.55 4.35
CA TRP A 342 -13.71 -11.32 2.94
C TRP A 342 -14.46 -12.49 2.31
N GLU A 343 -15.32 -12.22 1.33
CA GLU A 343 -15.83 -13.24 0.40
C GLU A 343 -14.80 -13.43 -0.71
N VAL A 344 -14.04 -14.50 -0.64
CA VAL A 344 -12.93 -14.77 -1.55
C VAL A 344 -13.19 -16.03 -2.37
N ARG A 345 -12.78 -16.02 -3.63
CA ARG A 345 -12.77 -17.19 -4.53
C ARG A 345 -11.41 -17.32 -5.18
N VAL A 346 -11.03 -18.54 -5.54
CA VAL A 346 -9.81 -18.82 -6.31
C VAL A 346 -10.20 -19.36 -7.68
N VAL A 347 -9.58 -18.81 -8.72
CA VAL A 347 -9.79 -19.31 -10.09
C VAL A 347 -9.21 -20.71 -10.22
N GLU A 348 -9.97 -21.65 -10.82
CA GLU A 348 -9.43 -22.95 -11.16
C GLU A 348 -8.23 -22.81 -12.10
N PRO A 349 -7.23 -23.71 -12.01
CA PRO A 349 -6.06 -23.66 -12.88
C PRO A 349 -6.45 -23.58 -14.35
N VAL A 350 -5.85 -22.61 -15.05
CA VAL A 350 -6.06 -22.41 -16.48
C VAL A 350 -4.82 -22.78 -17.28
N ALA A 351 -5.01 -23.14 -18.54
CA ALA A 351 -3.92 -23.34 -19.47
C ALA A 351 -3.10 -22.03 -19.66
N ALA A 352 -1.83 -22.15 -19.99
CA ALA A 352 -0.95 -20.99 -20.13
C ALA A 352 -1.46 -19.97 -21.14
N GLU A 353 -2.09 -20.45 -22.21
CA GLU A 353 -2.67 -19.63 -23.30
C GLU A 353 -3.82 -18.72 -22.84
N ALA A 354 -4.49 -19.06 -21.75
CA ALA A 354 -5.54 -18.23 -21.16
C ALA A 354 -4.97 -16.95 -20.51
N ARG A 355 -3.71 -16.97 -20.13
CA ARG A 355 -2.97 -15.81 -19.61
C ARG A 355 -2.45 -14.96 -20.77
N SER A 356 -3.34 -14.46 -21.59
CA SER A 356 -3.05 -13.82 -22.88
C SER A 356 -2.75 -12.33 -22.80
N ALA A 357 -3.03 -11.68 -21.68
CA ALA A 357 -2.68 -10.28 -21.47
C ALA A 357 -1.20 -10.16 -21.02
N LEU A 358 -0.49 -9.18 -21.56
CA LEU A 358 0.94 -8.98 -21.36
C LEU A 358 1.24 -7.58 -20.82
N GLY A 359 2.40 -7.43 -20.17
CA GLY A 359 2.93 -6.16 -19.71
C GLY A 359 2.63 -5.87 -18.25
N ALA A 360 3.33 -4.88 -17.71
CA ALA A 360 3.16 -4.45 -16.33
C ALA A 360 1.75 -3.87 -16.12
N TRP A 361 1.17 -4.15 -14.93
CA TRP A 361 -0.11 -3.55 -14.57
C TRP A 361 -0.02 -2.03 -14.49
N ARG A 362 -1.06 -1.37 -14.96
CA ARG A 362 -1.22 0.09 -14.87
C ARG A 362 -2.64 0.42 -14.47
N ALA A 363 -2.76 1.34 -13.49
CA ALA A 363 -4.05 1.86 -13.11
C ALA A 363 -4.69 2.61 -14.29
N GLU A 364 -6.00 2.42 -14.47
CA GLU A 364 -6.81 3.28 -15.34
C GLU A 364 -7.03 4.61 -14.62
N VAL A 365 -6.68 5.71 -15.29
CA VAL A 365 -6.75 7.06 -14.73
C VAL A 365 -7.52 7.96 -15.71
N PRO A 366 -8.45 8.80 -15.22
CA PRO A 366 -9.14 9.76 -16.07
C PRO A 366 -8.18 10.79 -16.65
N GLU A 367 -8.54 11.36 -17.78
CA GLU A 367 -7.83 12.51 -18.31
C GLU A 367 -8.15 13.75 -17.48
N ALA A 368 -7.09 14.52 -17.13
CA ALA A 368 -7.28 15.84 -16.55
C ALA A 368 -7.90 16.80 -17.58
N ALA A 369 -8.63 17.81 -17.12
CA ALA A 369 -9.08 18.88 -18.01
C ALA A 369 -7.91 19.50 -18.78
N PRO A 370 -8.12 19.97 -20.01
CA PRO A 370 -7.05 20.53 -20.84
C PRO A 370 -6.30 21.65 -20.12
N ILE A 371 -4.98 21.51 -20.07
CA ILE A 371 -4.05 22.48 -19.51
C ILE A 371 -2.81 22.56 -20.40
N GLU A 372 -2.28 23.77 -20.56
CA GLU A 372 -1.11 23.98 -21.40
C GLU A 372 0.13 23.26 -20.81
N ARG A 373 0.87 22.58 -21.69
CA ARG A 373 2.10 21.87 -21.34
C ARG A 373 3.30 22.55 -21.98
N ILE A 374 4.41 22.59 -21.24
CA ILE A 374 5.67 23.15 -21.75
C ILE A 374 6.79 22.12 -21.62
N ALA A 375 7.67 22.12 -22.62
CA ALA A 375 8.85 21.28 -22.60
C ALA A 375 9.87 21.73 -21.53
N PRO A 376 10.73 20.83 -21.01
CA PRO A 376 11.82 21.19 -20.10
C PRO A 376 12.70 22.33 -20.58
N ALA A 377 13.03 22.36 -21.88
CA ALA A 377 13.82 23.43 -22.48
C ALA A 377 13.14 24.81 -22.42
N THR A 378 11.80 24.85 -22.56
CA THR A 378 11.04 26.11 -22.44
C THR A 378 11.08 26.64 -21.00
N LEU A 379 10.90 25.77 -19.99
CA LEU A 379 11.03 26.16 -18.60
C LEU A 379 12.45 26.66 -18.29
N ALA A 380 13.47 25.95 -18.79
CA ALA A 380 14.86 26.36 -18.60
C ALA A 380 15.13 27.76 -19.20
N ALA A 381 14.62 28.05 -20.42
CA ALA A 381 14.72 29.36 -21.05
C ALA A 381 14.02 30.46 -20.23
N TRP A 382 12.78 30.24 -19.78
CA TRP A 382 12.05 31.20 -18.92
C TRP A 382 12.79 31.53 -17.64
N ARG A 383 13.43 30.54 -17.03
CA ARG A 383 14.22 30.74 -15.80
C ARG A 383 15.53 31.51 -16.08
N ALA A 384 16.17 31.26 -17.19
CA ALA A 384 17.37 32.01 -17.60
C ALA A 384 17.07 33.50 -17.90
N GLU A 385 15.91 33.77 -18.50
CA GLU A 385 15.44 35.13 -18.75
C GLU A 385 15.18 35.91 -17.46
N ALA A 386 14.71 35.25 -16.41
CA ALA A 386 14.38 35.86 -15.12
C ALA A 386 15.61 36.25 -14.28
N GLY A 387 16.82 35.74 -14.61
CA GLY A 387 18.07 35.96 -13.85
C GLY A 387 18.15 35.10 -12.57
N VAL A 388 19.38 35.00 -12.02
CA VAL A 388 19.69 34.13 -10.87
C VAL A 388 19.07 34.64 -9.54
N ASP A 389 18.68 35.92 -9.47
CA ASP A 389 18.19 36.62 -8.27
C ASP A 389 16.66 36.73 -8.20
N ALA A 390 15.91 36.02 -9.05
CA ALA A 390 14.44 36.07 -9.12
C ALA A 390 13.71 35.54 -7.85
N ASP A 391 14.44 35.09 -6.85
CA ASP A 391 13.89 34.54 -5.61
C ASP A 391 13.36 35.61 -4.61
N THR A 392 13.66 36.89 -4.84
CA THR A 392 13.31 37.98 -3.92
C THR A 392 12.36 39.02 -4.50
N ASP A 393 12.02 38.95 -5.78
CA ASP A 393 11.16 39.91 -6.45
C ASP A 393 9.69 39.52 -6.39
N ALA A 394 8.84 40.44 -5.90
CA ALA A 394 7.38 40.26 -5.86
C ALA A 394 6.72 40.08 -7.25
N ASP A 395 7.50 40.20 -8.33
CA ASP A 395 7.12 40.04 -9.73
C ASP A 395 7.91 38.88 -10.40
N ALA A 396 8.16 37.76 -9.65
CA ALA A 396 8.87 36.61 -10.21
C ALA A 396 8.25 36.19 -11.56
N ALA A 397 9.07 36.07 -12.60
CA ALA A 397 8.56 35.73 -13.92
C ALA A 397 7.95 34.32 -13.97
N VAL A 398 8.53 33.38 -13.18
CA VAL A 398 8.11 31.97 -13.14
C VAL A 398 8.27 31.38 -11.73
N ALA A 399 7.24 30.75 -11.21
CA ALA A 399 7.29 29.89 -10.03
C ALA A 399 7.06 28.43 -10.43
N VAL A 400 7.90 27.52 -9.95
CA VAL A 400 7.76 26.08 -10.16
C VAL A 400 7.19 25.45 -8.89
N ILE A 401 6.12 24.67 -9.01
CA ILE A 401 5.48 23.94 -7.90
C ILE A 401 5.59 22.45 -8.16
N ASP A 402 6.28 21.75 -7.29
CA ASP A 402 6.41 20.29 -7.35
C ASP A 402 5.42 19.64 -6.39
N VAL A 403 4.46 18.89 -6.95
CA VAL A 403 3.43 18.15 -6.21
C VAL A 403 3.73 16.65 -6.13
N THR A 404 4.97 16.24 -6.39
CA THR A 404 5.40 14.84 -6.25
C THR A 404 5.35 14.39 -4.79
N ALA A 405 5.52 13.09 -4.53
CA ALA A 405 5.73 12.60 -3.16
C ALA A 405 6.94 13.27 -2.53
N SER A 406 6.82 13.73 -1.28
CA SER A 406 7.85 14.53 -0.58
C SER A 406 9.22 13.85 -0.56
N ALA A 407 9.26 12.52 -0.44
CA ALA A 407 10.50 11.75 -0.49
C ALA A 407 11.23 11.87 -1.84
N ASN A 408 10.49 11.98 -2.95
CA ASN A 408 11.07 12.17 -4.28
C ASN A 408 11.57 13.61 -4.44
N TYR A 409 10.81 14.59 -3.96
CA TYR A 409 11.23 15.98 -3.95
C TYR A 409 12.56 16.17 -3.19
N VAL A 410 12.63 15.66 -1.96
CA VAL A 410 13.86 15.73 -1.14
C VAL A 410 15.05 15.06 -1.82
N LYS A 411 14.81 13.97 -2.55
CA LYS A 411 15.86 13.26 -3.27
C LYS A 411 16.37 14.07 -4.46
N ARG A 412 15.48 14.66 -5.25
CA ARG A 412 15.82 15.52 -6.42
C ARG A 412 14.58 16.21 -6.98
N HIS A 413 14.71 17.48 -7.28
CA HIS A 413 13.66 18.30 -7.88
C HIS A 413 14.26 19.35 -8.84
N VAL A 414 13.41 20.05 -9.59
CA VAL A 414 13.83 21.20 -10.42
C VAL A 414 14.36 22.28 -9.48
N PRO A 415 15.57 22.85 -9.72
CA PRO A 415 16.14 23.86 -8.82
C PRO A 415 15.16 25.01 -8.55
N GLY A 416 15.04 25.44 -7.30
CA GLY A 416 14.14 26.51 -6.90
C GLY A 416 12.65 26.16 -6.93
N ALA A 417 12.25 24.92 -7.18
CA ALA A 417 10.86 24.49 -7.09
C ALA A 417 10.36 24.48 -5.65
N TRP A 418 9.12 24.87 -5.46
CA TRP A 418 8.39 24.81 -4.20
C TRP A 418 7.68 23.47 -4.08
N TYR A 419 7.92 22.75 -3.01
CA TYR A 419 7.12 21.57 -2.69
C TYR A 419 5.74 21.99 -2.16
N ALA A 420 4.68 21.35 -2.67
CA ALA A 420 3.34 21.54 -2.12
C ALA A 420 2.52 20.23 -2.20
N VAL A 421 1.77 19.95 -1.14
CA VAL A 421 0.69 18.95 -1.16
C VAL A 421 -0.46 19.48 -2.01
N ARG A 422 -0.88 18.75 -3.05
CA ARG A 422 -1.92 19.20 -3.99
C ARG A 422 -3.21 19.65 -3.30
N ALA A 423 -3.70 18.90 -2.32
CA ALA A 423 -4.92 19.25 -1.59
C ALA A 423 -4.81 20.60 -0.84
N GLN A 424 -3.58 21.06 -0.58
CA GLN A 424 -3.26 22.26 0.19
C GLN A 424 -2.74 23.43 -0.67
N LEU A 425 -2.91 23.39 -1.99
CA LEU A 425 -2.41 24.43 -2.91
C LEU A 425 -2.88 25.85 -2.54
N ARG A 426 -4.10 26.01 -2.03
CA ARG A 426 -4.60 27.32 -1.54
C ARG A 426 -3.72 27.86 -0.41
N ALA A 427 -3.36 27.05 0.54
CA ALA A 427 -2.46 27.43 1.64
C ALA A 427 -1.04 27.66 1.14
N ALA A 428 -0.56 26.82 0.20
CA ALA A 428 0.77 26.95 -0.39
C ALA A 428 0.99 28.30 -1.07
N LEU A 429 -0.03 28.86 -1.73
CA LEU A 429 0.04 30.18 -2.37
C LEU A 429 0.32 31.36 -1.40
N ALA A 430 0.10 31.17 -0.10
CA ALA A 430 0.47 32.18 0.90
C ALA A 430 2.00 32.23 1.14
N THR A 431 2.71 31.15 0.81
CA THR A 431 4.17 30.99 1.00
C THR A 431 4.93 31.19 -0.31
N ILE A 432 4.35 30.73 -1.42
CA ILE A 432 4.97 30.82 -2.75
C ILE A 432 4.88 32.26 -3.24
N PRO A 433 5.98 32.91 -3.66
CA PRO A 433 5.95 34.26 -4.23
C PRO A 433 4.98 34.36 -5.42
N ALA A 434 4.30 35.51 -5.53
CA ALA A 434 3.45 35.78 -6.68
C ALA A 434 4.29 35.75 -7.96
N ALA A 435 3.75 35.14 -9.02
CA ALA A 435 4.43 34.99 -10.29
C ALA A 435 3.46 35.19 -11.46
N ARG A 436 4.01 35.62 -12.60
CA ARG A 436 3.22 35.73 -13.85
C ARG A 436 2.90 34.37 -14.46
N ARG A 437 3.75 33.37 -14.19
CA ARG A 437 3.62 32.00 -14.67
C ARG A 437 3.88 31.01 -13.57
N TYR A 438 3.00 30.06 -13.39
CA TYR A 438 3.20 28.92 -12.51
C TYR A 438 3.35 27.66 -13.35
N VAL A 439 4.40 26.89 -13.09
CA VAL A 439 4.66 25.60 -13.74
C VAL A 439 4.57 24.49 -12.71
N LEU A 440 3.60 23.60 -12.87
CA LEU A 440 3.44 22.44 -12.00
C LEU A 440 4.21 21.25 -12.54
N THR A 441 4.87 20.54 -11.65
CA THR A 441 5.57 19.30 -11.95
C THR A 441 5.25 18.21 -10.93
N CYS A 442 5.44 16.99 -11.31
CA CYS A 442 5.60 15.80 -10.47
C CYS A 442 6.53 14.85 -11.23
N ASN A 443 6.72 13.60 -10.81
CA ASN A 443 7.63 12.70 -11.53
C ASN A 443 7.32 12.57 -13.02
N THR A 444 6.02 12.37 -13.39
CA THR A 444 5.59 12.02 -14.75
C THR A 444 4.62 13.03 -15.38
N SER A 445 4.35 14.15 -14.75
CA SER A 445 3.32 15.14 -15.08
C SER A 445 1.85 14.72 -14.83
N GLN A 446 1.55 13.47 -14.51
CA GLN A 446 0.18 13.01 -14.37
C GLN A 446 -0.57 13.70 -13.20
N LEU A 447 0.00 13.67 -11.99
CA LEU A 447 -0.56 14.38 -10.83
C LEU A 447 -0.53 15.90 -11.03
N ALA A 448 0.54 16.41 -11.63
CA ALA A 448 0.71 17.83 -11.92
C ALA A 448 -0.40 18.37 -12.82
N ALA A 449 -0.93 17.58 -13.75
CA ALA A 449 -2.03 18.00 -14.62
C ALA A 449 -3.31 18.30 -13.82
N PHE A 450 -3.69 17.45 -12.88
CA PHE A 450 -4.84 17.70 -11.98
C PHE A 450 -4.56 18.88 -11.04
N ALA A 451 -3.34 18.96 -10.50
CA ALA A 451 -2.94 20.08 -9.65
C ALA A 451 -2.97 21.43 -10.38
N ALA A 452 -2.62 21.45 -11.67
CA ALA A 452 -2.66 22.67 -12.48
C ALA A 452 -4.11 23.12 -12.73
N VAL A 453 -5.05 22.22 -12.92
CA VAL A 453 -6.48 22.53 -13.01
C VAL A 453 -6.97 23.16 -11.69
N ASP A 454 -6.60 22.58 -10.56
CA ASP A 454 -6.94 23.11 -9.23
C ASP A 454 -6.34 24.50 -9.03
N LEU A 455 -5.06 24.68 -9.37
CA LEU A 455 -4.37 25.97 -9.24
C LEU A 455 -4.95 27.03 -10.16
N ARG A 456 -5.32 26.67 -11.39
CA ARG A 456 -5.97 27.56 -12.35
C ARG A 456 -7.27 28.17 -11.76
N ALA A 457 -8.04 27.38 -11.02
CA ALA A 457 -9.27 27.83 -10.37
C ALA A 457 -9.02 28.79 -9.16
N LEU A 458 -7.80 28.85 -8.64
CA LEU A 458 -7.42 29.70 -7.51
C LEU A 458 -6.82 31.03 -7.94
N LEU A 459 -6.38 31.16 -9.18
CA LEU A 459 -5.62 32.32 -9.68
C LEU A 459 -6.44 33.18 -10.65
N PRO A 460 -6.12 34.48 -10.78
CA PRO A 460 -6.69 35.36 -11.80
C PRO A 460 -6.46 34.82 -13.22
N ALA A 461 -7.35 35.17 -14.17
CA ALA A 461 -7.33 34.61 -15.52
C ALA A 461 -6.06 34.95 -16.31
N GLU A 462 -5.46 36.10 -16.03
CA GLU A 462 -4.25 36.64 -16.67
C GLU A 462 -2.95 35.94 -16.25
N VAL A 463 -2.95 35.20 -15.15
CA VAL A 463 -1.79 34.45 -14.67
C VAL A 463 -1.65 33.15 -15.45
N GLY A 464 -0.48 32.86 -16.04
CA GLY A 464 -0.23 31.63 -16.76
C GLY A 464 -0.09 30.42 -15.83
N VAL A 465 -0.77 29.29 -16.12
CA VAL A 465 -0.60 28.02 -15.41
C VAL A 465 -0.29 26.93 -16.40
N PHE A 466 0.82 26.26 -16.20
CA PHE A 466 1.40 25.28 -17.12
C PHE A 466 1.76 23.99 -16.39
N VAL A 467 1.91 22.91 -17.14
CA VAL A 467 2.44 21.63 -16.67
C VAL A 467 3.76 21.35 -17.37
N LEU A 468 4.77 20.95 -16.61
CA LEU A 468 6.04 20.48 -17.18
C LEU A 468 5.80 19.12 -17.86
N GLU A 469 5.96 19.06 -19.18
CA GLU A 469 5.75 17.83 -19.96
C GLU A 469 6.75 16.74 -19.52
N GLY A 470 6.24 15.52 -19.26
CA GLY A 470 7.04 14.41 -18.72
C GLY A 470 7.55 14.63 -17.29
N GLY A 471 7.23 15.77 -16.67
CA GLY A 471 7.54 16.06 -15.27
C GLY A 471 9.03 16.19 -14.97
N THR A 472 9.37 16.02 -13.71
CA THR A 472 10.75 16.09 -13.20
C THR A 472 11.66 15.01 -13.83
N LEU A 473 11.10 13.86 -14.23
CA LEU A 473 11.89 12.85 -14.96
C LEU A 473 12.35 13.35 -16.33
N ALA A 474 11.48 13.97 -17.12
CA ALA A 474 11.87 14.53 -18.41
C ALA A 474 12.87 15.69 -18.27
N TRP A 475 12.77 16.48 -17.19
CA TRP A 475 13.77 17.50 -16.84
C TRP A 475 15.16 16.88 -16.64
N ILE A 476 15.22 15.77 -15.89
CA ILE A 476 16.46 15.02 -15.63
C ILE A 476 17.00 14.38 -16.90
N ASP A 477 16.14 13.73 -17.69
CA ASP A 477 16.52 13.08 -18.95
C ASP A 477 17.06 14.07 -19.99
N ALA A 478 16.62 15.33 -19.92
CA ALA A 478 17.17 16.43 -20.71
C ALA A 478 18.55 16.92 -20.24
N GLY A 479 19.12 16.32 -19.18
CA GLY A 479 20.43 16.69 -18.62
C GLY A 479 20.45 18.04 -17.91
N LEU A 480 19.27 18.53 -17.48
CA LEU A 480 19.16 19.82 -16.81
C LEU A 480 19.53 19.71 -15.32
N PRO A 481 19.99 20.81 -14.68
CA PRO A 481 20.41 20.79 -13.26
C PRO A 481 19.28 20.35 -12.33
N VAL A 482 19.64 19.64 -11.25
CA VAL A 482 18.73 19.25 -10.19
C VAL A 482 19.18 19.77 -8.84
N GLU A 483 18.22 20.03 -7.97
CA GLU A 483 18.42 20.37 -6.57
C GLU A 483 17.96 19.21 -5.69
N ALA A 484 18.47 19.09 -4.47
CA ALA A 484 18.08 18.09 -3.48
C ALA A 484 17.96 18.74 -2.09
N GLY A 485 17.21 18.10 -1.21
CA GLY A 485 16.98 18.58 0.15
C GLY A 485 15.62 19.24 0.36
N GLU A 486 15.37 19.71 1.57
CA GLU A 486 14.12 20.36 2.00
C GLU A 486 14.22 21.88 1.86
N THR A 487 14.52 22.37 0.66
CA THR A 487 14.92 23.76 0.46
C THR A 487 13.73 24.73 0.45
N ARG A 488 12.60 24.36 -0.13
CA ARG A 488 11.41 25.21 -0.33
C ARG A 488 10.13 24.41 -0.10
N LEU A 489 9.71 24.31 1.16
CA LEU A 489 8.46 23.66 1.53
C LEU A 489 7.34 24.69 1.69
N ALA A 490 6.40 24.76 0.74
CA ALA A 490 5.22 25.62 0.84
C ALA A 490 4.11 25.01 1.72
N THR A 491 4.15 23.69 1.90
CA THR A 491 3.30 22.94 2.83
C THR A 491 4.13 21.93 3.61
N PRO A 492 3.67 21.49 4.80
CA PRO A 492 4.30 20.37 5.50
C PRO A 492 4.32 19.09 4.66
N ARG A 493 5.29 18.22 4.91
CA ARG A 493 5.43 16.90 4.27
C ARG A 493 4.51 15.88 4.94
N THR A 494 3.22 15.97 4.69
CA THR A 494 2.19 15.12 5.29
C THR A 494 1.73 13.98 4.38
N ASP A 495 2.26 13.91 3.17
CA ASP A 495 1.90 12.93 2.14
C ASP A 495 2.36 11.51 2.43
N ARG A 496 3.22 11.31 3.44
CA ARG A 496 3.76 10.02 3.83
C ARG A 496 3.99 9.94 5.34
N TYR A 497 3.53 8.86 5.94
CA TYR A 497 3.89 8.45 7.30
C TYR A 497 5.14 7.57 7.26
N ARG A 498 6.18 7.97 7.99
CA ARG A 498 7.40 7.15 8.15
C ARG A 498 7.22 6.18 9.31
N ARG A 499 7.17 4.91 8.99
CA ARG A 499 7.01 3.86 9.99
C ARG A 499 8.32 3.67 10.80
N PRO A 500 8.24 3.29 12.08
CA PRO A 500 9.42 3.11 12.93
C PRO A 500 10.38 1.99 12.50
N TYR A 501 10.03 1.24 11.47
CA TYR A 501 10.85 0.17 10.89
C TYR A 501 11.32 0.48 9.45
N GLU A 502 11.10 1.69 8.96
CA GLU A 502 11.58 2.14 7.66
C GLU A 502 12.92 2.83 7.78
N GLY A 503 13.87 2.44 6.92
CA GLY A 503 15.22 2.99 6.96
C GLY A 503 16.05 2.42 8.12
N THR A 504 17.20 3.02 8.35
CA THR A 504 18.26 2.50 9.23
C THR A 504 18.58 3.41 10.42
N ASP A 505 17.83 4.49 10.60
CA ASP A 505 18.09 5.59 11.54
C ASP A 505 16.94 5.84 12.52
N ASN A 506 16.14 4.81 12.80
CA ASN A 506 15.02 4.93 13.75
C ASN A 506 15.50 4.90 15.21
N ALA A 507 14.92 5.76 16.04
CA ALA A 507 15.20 5.76 17.47
C ALA A 507 14.66 4.49 18.15
N ALA A 508 15.43 3.90 19.07
CA ALA A 508 15.03 2.70 19.82
C ALA A 508 13.69 2.89 20.55
N ALA A 509 13.45 4.09 21.12
CA ALA A 509 12.18 4.42 21.78
C ALA A 509 10.97 4.38 20.83
N ALA A 510 11.13 4.83 19.57
CA ALA A 510 10.06 4.76 18.57
C ALA A 510 9.77 3.31 18.14
N MET A 511 10.82 2.50 17.98
CA MET A 511 10.68 1.08 17.69
C MET A 511 9.99 0.32 18.84
N GLN A 512 10.33 0.61 20.08
CA GLN A 512 9.68 0.00 21.24
C GLN A 512 8.22 0.43 21.35
N ALA A 513 7.92 1.72 21.21
CA ALA A 513 6.54 2.23 21.25
C ALA A 513 5.65 1.59 20.16
N TYR A 514 6.22 1.32 18.99
CA TYR A 514 5.52 0.61 17.93
C TYR A 514 5.16 -0.83 18.34
N LEU A 515 6.08 -1.57 18.93
CA LEU A 515 5.81 -2.92 19.42
C LEU A 515 4.76 -2.92 20.55
N ASP A 516 4.87 -1.98 21.47
CA ASP A 516 3.92 -1.85 22.59
C ASP A 516 2.50 -1.56 22.07
N TRP A 517 2.38 -0.76 20.99
CA TRP A 517 1.12 -0.51 20.33
C TRP A 517 0.57 -1.78 19.64
N GLU A 518 1.39 -2.54 18.90
CA GLU A 518 0.97 -3.79 18.25
C GLU A 518 0.36 -4.77 19.26
N PHE A 519 0.96 -4.92 20.44
CA PHE A 519 0.44 -5.78 21.51
C PHE A 519 -0.95 -5.36 22.03
N GLY A 520 -1.33 -4.11 21.92
CA GLY A 520 -2.64 -3.60 22.31
C GLY A 520 -3.77 -3.84 21.29
N LEU A 521 -3.44 -4.30 20.06
CA LEU A 521 -4.40 -4.35 18.95
C LEU A 521 -5.54 -5.35 19.16
N VAL A 522 -5.31 -6.50 19.80
CA VAL A 522 -6.35 -7.50 20.04
C VAL A 522 -7.44 -6.94 20.96
N GLU A 523 -7.06 -6.24 22.03
CA GLU A 523 -8.00 -5.60 22.93
C GLU A 523 -8.77 -4.48 22.20
N GLN A 524 -8.09 -3.69 21.38
CA GLN A 524 -8.70 -2.63 20.58
C GLN A 524 -9.71 -3.18 19.56
N LEU A 525 -9.41 -4.30 18.88
CA LEU A 525 -10.37 -5.03 18.03
C LEU A 525 -11.62 -5.44 18.78
N GLY A 526 -11.47 -5.93 20.03
CA GLY A 526 -12.60 -6.33 20.87
C GLY A 526 -13.53 -5.14 21.18
N ARG A 527 -12.98 -3.95 21.42
CA ARG A 527 -13.77 -2.72 21.61
C ARG A 527 -14.42 -2.23 20.33
N ASP A 528 -13.70 -2.31 19.18
CA ASP A 528 -14.23 -1.90 17.87
C ASP A 528 -15.40 -2.78 17.41
N GLY A 529 -15.25 -4.10 17.46
CA GLY A 529 -16.27 -5.09 17.17
C GLY A 529 -16.72 -5.22 15.72
N THR A 530 -16.09 -4.51 14.75
CA THR A 530 -16.48 -4.54 13.33
C THR A 530 -15.64 -5.49 12.47
N HIS A 531 -14.63 -6.17 13.03
CA HIS A 531 -13.60 -6.85 12.27
C HIS A 531 -14.05 -8.15 11.58
N HIS A 532 -14.94 -8.94 12.16
CA HIS A 532 -15.36 -10.27 11.66
C HIS A 532 -14.20 -11.27 11.43
N PHE A 533 -13.06 -11.10 12.10
CA PHE A 533 -11.93 -12.02 11.98
C PHE A 533 -12.27 -13.38 12.58
N LYS A 534 -11.72 -14.42 11.99
CA LYS A 534 -11.74 -15.80 12.48
C LYS A 534 -10.40 -16.45 12.14
N VAL A 535 -10.03 -17.50 12.86
CA VAL A 535 -8.78 -18.24 12.63
C VAL A 535 -9.09 -19.72 12.51
N ILE A 536 -8.47 -20.40 11.51
CA ILE A 536 -8.62 -21.85 11.25
C ILE A 536 -7.54 -22.66 11.96
#